data_01e8f779fea170407640b9b80590042e
#
_entry.id   01e8f779fea170407640b9b80590042e
#
_cell.length_a   1.000
_cell.length_b   1.000
_cell.length_c   1.000
_cell.angle_alpha   90.00
_cell.angle_beta   90.00
_cell.angle_gamma   90.00
#
_symmetry.space_group_name_H-M   'P 1'
#
loop_
_entity.id
_entity.type
_entity.pdbx_description
1 polymer ?
#
loop_
_entity_poly.entity_id
_entity_poly.type
_entity_poly.pdbx_seq_one_letter_code
_entity_poly.pdbx_strand_id
1 'polypeptide(L)'
;MPRINFRLIFTFVILVLSSITTVAADFSRARPEELGMSSERLSRLDTVLNSYVEKDQIAGQVLLVLRNGRIVHSLANGMRDIGSGEPMTEDTIFRIASQTKAIVSTGIMILHERGQLDISHPLSRYIPEWENVQVAVPDENGSYTLEPAERPITLRHLLTHTGGMSYGTGPASKEWEDADFQGWYFANKTETIGESIARMASLPLDVHPGTAWI
;
A
#
# COMPACT_ATOMS: atom_id res chain seq x y z
N MET A 1 40.53 -33.51 34.75
CA MET A 1 39.37 -33.04 34.00
C MET A 1 38.73 -31.85 34.73
N PRO A 2 38.74 -30.66 34.20
CA PRO A 2 38.15 -29.50 34.88
C PRO A 2 36.62 -29.58 34.81
N ARG A 3 35.96 -29.45 35.94
CA ARG A 3 34.51 -29.42 36.06
C ARG A 3 34.02 -28.07 35.53
N ILE A 4 33.33 -28.07 34.38
CA ILE A 4 32.67 -26.89 33.80
C ILE A 4 31.51 -26.50 34.71
N ASN A 5 31.56 -25.27 35.21
CA ASN A 5 30.61 -24.73 36.17
C ASN A 5 29.30 -24.30 35.45
N PHE A 6 28.32 -25.18 35.39
CA PHE A 6 27.03 -25.00 34.68
C PHE A 6 26.25 -23.78 35.12
N ARG A 7 26.50 -23.24 36.32
CA ARG A 7 25.85 -22.02 36.81
C ARG A 7 26.28 -20.76 36.07
N LEU A 8 27.55 -20.70 35.61
CA LEU A 8 28.05 -19.51 34.85
C LEU A 8 27.51 -19.46 33.43
N ILE A 9 27.25 -20.61 32.80
CA ILE A 9 26.70 -20.69 31.44
C ILE A 9 25.22 -20.26 31.44
N PHE A 10 24.47 -20.63 32.47
CA PHE A 10 23.05 -20.26 32.59
C PHE A 10 22.88 -18.75 32.83
N THR A 11 23.76 -18.11 33.57
CA THR A 11 23.72 -16.63 33.81
C THR A 11 24.08 -15.85 32.55
N PHE A 12 24.99 -16.38 31.72
CA PHE A 12 25.37 -15.70 30.45
C PHE A 12 24.25 -15.81 29.36
N VAL A 13 23.52 -16.93 29.33
CA VAL A 13 22.40 -17.12 28.39
C VAL A 13 21.19 -16.22 28.75
N ILE A 14 20.95 -15.99 30.05
CA ILE A 14 19.86 -15.09 30.48
C ILE A 14 20.19 -13.61 30.18
N LEU A 15 21.48 -13.23 30.19
CA LEU A 15 21.89 -11.84 29.90
C LEU A 15 21.82 -11.46 28.41
N VAL A 16 21.87 -12.44 27.50
CA VAL A 16 21.80 -12.22 26.04
C VAL A 16 20.35 -12.14 25.54
N LEU A 17 19.39 -12.66 26.30
CA LEU A 17 17.96 -12.63 25.94
C LEU A 17 17.24 -11.33 26.32
N SER A 18 17.90 -10.35 26.91
CA SER A 18 17.27 -9.15 27.50
C SER A 18 17.36 -7.88 26.65
N SER A 19 17.70 -7.96 25.37
CA SER A 19 17.90 -6.73 24.57
C SER A 19 17.26 -6.78 23.18
N ILE A 20 16.04 -7.32 23.06
CA ILE A 20 15.19 -6.93 21.95
C ILE A 20 14.29 -5.80 22.47
N THR A 21 14.85 -4.62 22.64
CA THR A 21 14.06 -3.40 22.68
C THR A 21 13.50 -3.20 21.27
N THR A 22 12.25 -3.63 21.06
CA THR A 22 11.43 -3.06 19.99
C THR A 22 11.39 -1.56 20.24
N VAL A 23 12.16 -0.81 19.45
CA VAL A 23 11.98 0.65 19.38
C VAL A 23 10.64 0.83 18.67
N ALA A 24 9.55 0.83 19.43
CA ALA A 24 8.31 1.40 18.96
C ALA A 24 8.63 2.85 18.62
N ALA A 25 8.30 3.29 17.40
CA ALA A 25 8.45 4.68 17.02
C ALA A 25 7.70 5.51 18.08
N ASP A 26 8.42 6.32 18.84
CA ASP A 26 7.81 7.20 19.84
C ASP A 26 7.14 8.36 19.11
N PHE A 27 5.86 8.19 18.79
CA PHE A 27 5.01 9.28 18.31
C PHE A 27 4.58 10.23 19.46
N SER A 28 5.49 10.50 20.38
CA SER A 28 5.25 11.46 21.46
C SER A 28 4.91 12.84 20.89
N ARG A 29 4.14 13.61 21.63
CA ARG A 29 3.82 14.99 21.26
C ARG A 29 4.96 15.93 21.66
N ALA A 30 5.18 16.96 20.86
CA ALA A 30 6.11 18.04 21.13
C ALA A 30 5.46 19.39 20.83
N ARG A 31 5.93 20.45 21.49
CA ARG A 31 5.55 21.79 21.06
C ARG A 31 6.23 22.11 19.73
N PRO A 32 5.51 22.70 18.76
CA PRO A 32 6.07 23.03 17.45
C PRO A 32 7.38 23.82 17.53
N GLU A 33 7.48 24.77 18.47
CA GLU A 33 8.63 25.65 18.65
C GLU A 33 9.90 24.87 19.06
N GLU A 34 9.77 23.78 19.81
CA GLU A 34 10.90 22.92 20.20
C GLU A 34 11.54 22.24 18.98
N LEU A 35 10.80 22.11 17.90
CA LEU A 35 11.23 21.44 16.67
C LEU A 35 11.33 22.42 15.49
N GLY A 36 11.42 23.74 15.77
CA GLY A 36 11.62 24.77 14.75
C GLY A 36 10.39 24.99 13.85
N MET A 37 9.19 24.74 14.35
CA MET A 37 7.91 25.06 13.73
C MET A 37 7.16 26.12 14.54
N SER A 38 6.16 26.76 13.98
CA SER A 38 5.37 27.80 14.63
C SER A 38 3.94 27.31 14.87
N SER A 39 3.50 27.29 16.12
CA SER A 39 2.11 27.01 16.50
C SER A 39 1.13 27.96 15.83
N GLU A 40 1.46 29.25 15.77
CA GLU A 40 0.64 30.26 15.09
C GLU A 40 0.45 29.94 13.61
N ARG A 41 1.52 29.50 12.92
CA ARG A 41 1.42 29.14 11.50
C ARG A 41 0.64 27.85 11.29
N LEU A 42 0.78 26.88 12.17
CA LEU A 42 0.04 25.60 12.10
C LEU A 42 -1.45 25.84 12.37
N SER A 43 -1.83 26.76 13.27
CA SER A 43 -3.24 27.09 13.50
C SER A 43 -3.96 27.68 12.27
N ARG A 44 -3.23 28.22 11.30
CA ARG A 44 -3.83 28.65 10.02
C ARG A 44 -4.35 27.47 9.21
N LEU A 45 -3.75 26.27 9.35
CA LEU A 45 -4.28 25.04 8.76
C LEU A 45 -5.65 24.72 9.34
N ASP A 46 -5.82 24.85 10.67
CA ASP A 46 -7.09 24.60 11.33
C ASP A 46 -8.20 25.50 10.79
N THR A 47 -7.91 26.78 10.61
CA THR A 47 -8.86 27.76 10.06
C THR A 47 -9.31 27.33 8.65
N VAL A 48 -8.37 26.97 7.78
CA VAL A 48 -8.68 26.55 6.41
C VAL A 48 -9.45 25.23 6.40
N LEU A 49 -8.97 24.23 7.14
CA LEU A 49 -9.55 22.90 7.19
C LEU A 49 -10.97 22.93 7.80
N ASN A 50 -11.17 23.68 8.88
CA ASN A 50 -12.50 23.85 9.46
C ASN A 50 -13.48 24.46 8.46
N SER A 51 -13.02 25.40 7.63
CA SER A 51 -13.88 26.04 6.63
C SER A 51 -14.44 25.08 5.58
N TYR A 52 -13.75 23.96 5.28
CA TYR A 52 -14.27 22.94 4.37
C TYR A 52 -15.43 22.16 4.98
N VAL A 53 -15.36 21.86 6.26
CA VAL A 53 -16.45 21.19 7.00
C VAL A 53 -17.63 22.15 7.18
N GLU A 54 -17.38 23.40 7.59
CA GLU A 54 -18.41 24.44 7.78
C GLU A 54 -19.18 24.77 6.50
N LYS A 55 -18.57 24.58 5.33
CA LYS A 55 -19.19 24.78 4.00
C LYS A 55 -19.76 23.48 3.41
N ASP A 56 -19.85 22.41 4.17
CA ASP A 56 -20.33 21.09 3.73
C ASP A 56 -19.58 20.53 2.51
N GLN A 57 -18.32 20.94 2.30
CA GLN A 57 -17.49 20.45 1.20
C GLN A 57 -16.90 19.06 1.48
N ILE A 58 -16.68 18.72 2.76
CA ILE A 58 -16.29 17.42 3.24
C ILE A 58 -17.02 17.11 4.55
N ALA A 59 -17.28 15.83 4.79
CA ALA A 59 -17.95 15.39 6.02
C ALA A 59 -17.10 15.61 7.28
N GLY A 60 -15.83 15.32 7.19
CA GLY A 60 -14.86 15.45 8.28
C GLY A 60 -13.46 15.10 7.82
N GLN A 61 -12.48 15.32 8.68
CA GLN A 61 -11.07 15.11 8.37
C GLN A 61 -10.22 14.91 9.62
N VAL A 62 -9.06 14.30 9.43
CA VAL A 62 -7.98 14.24 10.43
C VAL A 62 -6.71 14.79 9.79
N LEU A 63 -6.08 15.75 10.46
CA LEU A 63 -4.75 16.26 10.14
C LEU A 63 -3.75 15.75 11.19
N LEU A 64 -2.59 15.31 10.75
CA LEU A 64 -1.46 14.96 11.61
C LEU A 64 -0.19 15.53 11.00
N VAL A 65 0.55 16.32 11.77
CA VAL A 65 1.86 16.85 11.35
C VAL A 65 2.93 16.31 12.31
N LEU A 66 3.92 15.63 11.71
CA LEU A 66 5.06 15.10 12.45
C LEU A 66 6.34 15.84 12.06
N ARG A 67 7.21 16.04 13.04
CA ARG A 67 8.57 16.53 12.84
C ARG A 67 9.54 15.72 13.71
N ASN A 68 10.61 15.20 13.11
CA ASN A 68 11.58 14.34 13.79
C ASN A 68 10.93 13.17 14.56
N GLY A 69 9.91 12.52 13.97
CA GLY A 69 9.18 11.42 14.59
C GLY A 69 8.23 11.81 15.73
N ARG A 70 8.05 13.11 16.01
CA ARG A 70 7.15 13.60 17.09
C ARG A 70 5.98 14.38 16.51
N ILE A 71 4.79 14.19 17.08
CA ILE A 71 3.57 14.91 16.69
C ILE A 71 3.67 16.34 17.19
N VAL A 72 3.66 17.30 16.26
CA VAL A 72 3.72 18.73 16.56
C VAL A 72 2.37 19.42 16.37
N HIS A 73 1.45 18.81 15.62
CA HIS A 73 0.10 19.33 15.44
C HIS A 73 -0.84 18.21 15.03
N SER A 74 -2.08 18.25 15.49
CA SER A 74 -3.14 17.34 15.08
C SER A 74 -4.49 18.04 15.17
N LEU A 75 -5.38 17.70 14.25
CA LEU A 75 -6.75 18.18 14.20
C LEU A 75 -7.65 17.04 13.76
N ALA A 76 -8.76 16.82 14.47
CA ALA A 76 -9.89 16.03 13.99
C ALA A 76 -11.13 16.90 14.08
N ASN A 77 -11.85 17.08 12.98
CA ASN A 77 -13.07 17.89 12.95
C ASN A 77 -14.10 17.36 11.95
N GLY A 78 -15.37 17.73 12.16
CA GLY A 78 -16.49 17.25 11.39
C GLY A 78 -16.99 15.88 11.83
N MET A 79 -17.66 15.15 10.95
CA MET A 79 -18.30 13.88 11.20
C MET A 79 -17.58 12.72 10.51
N ARG A 80 -17.43 11.61 11.21
CA ARG A 80 -17.02 10.33 10.64
C ARG A 80 -18.15 9.73 9.82
N ASP A 81 -19.38 9.90 10.30
CA ASP A 81 -20.60 9.52 9.62
C ASP A 81 -21.67 10.59 9.85
N ILE A 82 -22.10 11.23 8.77
CA ILE A 82 -23.13 12.27 8.81
C ILE A 82 -24.49 11.68 9.21
N GLY A 83 -24.81 10.47 8.72
CA GLY A 83 -26.10 9.83 8.91
C GLY A 83 -26.37 9.47 10.36
N SER A 84 -25.36 8.99 11.08
CA SER A 84 -25.42 8.66 12.51
C SER A 84 -25.07 9.83 13.43
N GLY A 85 -24.47 10.90 12.92
CA GLY A 85 -23.95 12.02 13.70
C GLY A 85 -22.69 11.69 14.49
N GLU A 86 -21.95 10.64 14.10
CA GLU A 86 -20.72 10.26 14.78
C GLU A 86 -19.57 11.24 14.45
N PRO A 87 -18.94 11.84 15.48
CA PRO A 87 -17.86 12.80 15.26
C PRO A 87 -16.60 12.14 14.71
N MET A 88 -15.82 12.91 13.98
CA MET A 88 -14.46 12.55 13.57
C MET A 88 -13.53 12.54 14.77
N THR A 89 -12.67 11.54 14.87
CA THR A 89 -11.65 11.40 15.94
C THR A 89 -10.27 11.07 15.32
N GLU A 90 -9.19 11.32 16.08
CA GLU A 90 -7.83 11.06 15.59
C GLU A 90 -7.56 9.56 15.27
N ASP A 91 -8.31 8.65 15.88
CA ASP A 91 -8.22 7.21 15.69
C ASP A 91 -9.24 6.66 14.67
N THR A 92 -9.95 7.53 13.95
CA THR A 92 -10.87 7.11 12.89
C THR A 92 -10.13 6.35 11.80
N ILE A 93 -10.69 5.20 11.39
CA ILE A 93 -10.14 4.36 10.33
C ILE A 93 -10.57 4.91 8.97
N PHE A 94 -9.59 5.18 8.12
CA PHE A 94 -9.80 5.66 6.75
C PHE A 94 -9.53 4.58 5.71
N ARG A 95 -10.35 4.57 4.66
CA ARG A 95 -10.07 3.82 3.44
C ARG A 95 -9.04 4.60 2.63
N ILE A 96 -7.79 4.17 2.65
CA ILE A 96 -6.67 4.92 2.07
C ILE A 96 -6.43 4.65 0.58
N ALA A 97 -7.21 3.75 -0.04
CA ALA A 97 -7.16 3.43 -1.47
C ALA A 97 -5.71 3.30 -1.99
N SER A 98 -5.32 4.07 -3.01
CA SER A 98 -3.99 3.98 -3.64
C SER A 98 -2.81 4.31 -2.73
N GLN A 99 -3.02 4.95 -1.59
CA GLN A 99 -1.95 5.16 -0.62
C GLN A 99 -1.42 3.83 -0.05
N THR A 100 -2.23 2.76 -0.10
CA THR A 100 -1.81 1.39 0.18
C THR A 100 -0.60 0.96 -0.64
N LYS A 101 -0.45 1.45 -1.89
CA LYS A 101 0.69 1.11 -2.76
C LYS A 101 2.02 1.50 -2.12
N ALA A 102 2.12 2.68 -1.50
CA ALA A 102 3.34 3.12 -0.84
C ALA A 102 3.74 2.18 0.31
N ILE A 103 2.76 1.74 1.11
CA ILE A 103 2.97 0.83 2.24
C ILE A 103 3.42 -0.55 1.75
N VAL A 104 2.70 -1.11 0.77
CA VAL A 104 3.02 -2.43 0.21
C VAL A 104 4.38 -2.40 -0.51
N SER A 105 4.66 -1.36 -1.31
CA SER A 105 5.95 -1.20 -1.99
C SER A 105 7.11 -1.12 -0.99
N THR A 106 6.93 -0.40 0.12
CA THR A 106 7.92 -0.36 1.21
C THR A 106 8.15 -1.75 1.79
N GLY A 107 7.07 -2.53 2.03
CA GLY A 107 7.17 -3.91 2.49
C GLY A 107 7.96 -4.80 1.52
N ILE A 108 7.71 -4.69 0.22
CA ILE A 108 8.47 -5.40 -0.83
C ILE A 108 9.96 -5.00 -0.80
N MET A 109 10.26 -3.70 -0.66
CA MET A 109 11.66 -3.24 -0.61
C MET A 109 12.38 -3.70 0.67
N ILE A 110 11.70 -3.83 1.80
CA ILE A 110 12.27 -4.43 3.02
C ILE A 110 12.63 -5.91 2.80
N LEU A 111 11.77 -6.67 2.12
CA LEU A 111 12.05 -8.06 1.78
C LEU A 111 13.22 -8.18 0.78
N HIS A 112 13.31 -7.26 -0.17
CA HIS A 112 14.42 -7.17 -1.11
C HIS A 112 15.74 -6.86 -0.39
N GLU A 113 15.77 -5.85 0.48
CA GLU A 113 16.93 -5.49 1.29
C GLU A 113 17.44 -6.67 2.15
N ARG A 114 16.51 -7.50 2.66
CA ARG A 114 16.81 -8.72 3.44
C ARG A 114 17.23 -9.91 2.59
N GLY A 115 17.28 -9.77 1.25
CA GLY A 115 17.60 -10.86 0.34
C GLY A 115 16.54 -11.97 0.25
N GLN A 116 15.31 -11.72 0.73
CA GLN A 116 14.21 -12.69 0.72
C GLN A 116 13.49 -12.73 -0.64
N LEU A 117 13.59 -11.67 -1.42
CA LEU A 117 13.14 -11.60 -2.81
C LEU A 117 14.07 -10.68 -3.62
N ASP A 118 13.98 -10.79 -4.95
CA ASP A 118 14.61 -9.85 -5.88
C ASP A 118 13.52 -9.24 -6.76
N ILE A 119 13.55 -7.92 -6.91
CA ILE A 119 12.55 -7.20 -7.73
C ILE A 119 12.67 -7.53 -9.23
N SER A 120 13.79 -8.11 -9.68
CA SER A 120 13.96 -8.64 -11.04
C SER A 120 13.33 -10.00 -11.25
N HIS A 121 12.94 -10.71 -10.17
CA HIS A 121 12.27 -12.01 -10.29
C HIS A 121 10.93 -11.89 -11.02
N PRO A 122 10.60 -12.87 -11.87
CA PRO A 122 9.28 -12.95 -12.46
C PRO A 122 8.21 -13.14 -11.38
N LEU A 123 7.05 -12.52 -11.60
CA LEU A 123 5.89 -12.63 -10.71
C LEU A 123 5.47 -14.10 -10.51
N SER A 124 5.54 -14.89 -11.58
CA SER A 124 5.20 -16.33 -11.58
C SER A 124 6.03 -17.18 -10.60
N ARG A 125 7.18 -16.70 -10.17
CA ARG A 125 7.96 -17.35 -9.09
C ARG A 125 7.21 -17.38 -7.76
N TYR A 126 6.35 -16.42 -7.53
CA TYR A 126 5.59 -16.23 -6.27
C TYR A 126 4.11 -16.58 -6.45
N ILE A 127 3.59 -16.34 -7.64
CA ILE A 127 2.19 -16.58 -8.03
C ILE A 127 2.21 -17.30 -9.38
N PRO A 128 2.28 -18.65 -9.40
CA PRO A 128 2.50 -19.46 -10.62
C PRO A 128 1.47 -19.22 -11.73
N GLU A 129 0.26 -18.81 -11.39
CA GLU A 129 -0.81 -18.51 -12.36
C GLU A 129 -0.42 -17.44 -13.38
N TRP A 130 0.55 -16.57 -13.02
CA TRP A 130 1.06 -15.48 -13.88
C TRP A 130 2.21 -15.90 -14.82
N GLU A 131 2.42 -17.20 -15.05
CA GLU A 131 3.50 -17.68 -15.92
C GLU A 131 3.21 -17.45 -17.40
N ASN A 132 1.98 -17.74 -17.86
CA ASN A 132 1.61 -17.75 -19.27
C ASN A 132 0.59 -16.65 -19.60
N VAL A 133 0.90 -15.42 -19.28
CA VAL A 133 0.01 -14.29 -19.51
C VAL A 133 -0.07 -13.93 -21.00
N GLN A 134 -1.27 -13.53 -21.44
CA GLN A 134 -1.55 -13.08 -22.81
C GLN A 134 -1.66 -11.55 -22.83
N VAL A 135 -1.41 -10.97 -23.98
CA VAL A 135 -1.57 -9.53 -24.26
C VAL A 135 -2.62 -9.36 -25.34
N ALA A 136 -3.54 -8.42 -25.14
CA ALA A 136 -4.52 -8.03 -26.14
C ALA A 136 -3.90 -6.97 -27.07
N VAL A 137 -3.43 -7.41 -28.24
CA VAL A 137 -2.81 -6.53 -29.24
C VAL A 137 -3.89 -5.99 -30.19
N PRO A 138 -4.19 -4.68 -30.18
CA PRO A 138 -5.24 -4.11 -31.01
C PRO A 138 -4.88 -4.17 -32.50
N ASP A 139 -5.89 -4.39 -33.35
CA ASP A 139 -5.80 -4.30 -34.80
C ASP A 139 -6.33 -2.95 -35.32
N GLU A 140 -6.17 -2.69 -36.62
CA GLU A 140 -6.62 -1.47 -37.27
C GLU A 140 -8.16 -1.27 -37.28
N ASN A 141 -8.92 -2.32 -37.00
CA ASN A 141 -10.39 -2.32 -37.02
C ASN A 141 -11.00 -2.08 -35.62
N GLY A 142 -10.15 -1.93 -34.59
CA GLY A 142 -10.60 -1.75 -33.20
C GLY A 142 -10.95 -3.07 -32.53
N SER A 143 -10.60 -4.23 -33.14
CA SER A 143 -10.57 -5.54 -32.49
C SER A 143 -9.16 -5.81 -31.93
N TYR A 144 -8.91 -7.01 -31.43
CA TYR A 144 -7.56 -7.38 -30.93
C TYR A 144 -7.31 -8.89 -31.16
N THR A 145 -6.04 -9.26 -31.16
CA THR A 145 -5.57 -10.63 -31.08
C THR A 145 -4.90 -10.89 -29.75
N LEU A 146 -4.98 -12.12 -29.25
CA LEU A 146 -4.27 -12.53 -28.06
C LEU A 146 -2.90 -13.08 -28.46
N GLU A 147 -1.86 -12.50 -27.91
CA GLU A 147 -0.48 -12.93 -28.12
C GLU A 147 0.18 -13.26 -26.78
N PRO A 148 1.08 -14.24 -26.71
CA PRO A 148 1.88 -14.45 -25.50
C PRO A 148 2.68 -13.20 -25.16
N ALA A 149 2.81 -12.87 -23.86
CA ALA A 149 3.66 -11.76 -23.45
C ALA A 149 5.11 -12.01 -23.89
N GLU A 150 5.76 -11.00 -24.51
CA GLU A 150 7.14 -11.09 -24.98
C GLU A 150 8.15 -11.39 -23.86
N ARG A 151 7.79 -11.09 -22.65
CA ARG A 151 8.61 -11.31 -21.44
C ARG A 151 7.73 -11.47 -20.21
N PRO A 152 8.22 -12.15 -19.15
CA PRO A 152 7.45 -12.29 -17.92
C PRO A 152 7.28 -10.92 -17.21
N ILE A 153 6.16 -10.78 -16.51
CA ILE A 153 5.99 -9.68 -15.55
C ILE A 153 6.98 -9.90 -14.41
N THR A 154 7.74 -8.87 -14.03
CA THR A 154 8.61 -8.89 -12.86
C THR A 154 8.00 -8.08 -11.71
N LEU A 155 8.48 -8.29 -10.47
CA LEU A 155 8.08 -7.45 -9.35
C LEU A 155 8.41 -5.97 -9.60
N ARG A 156 9.53 -5.68 -10.30
CA ARG A 156 9.88 -4.32 -10.73
C ARG A 156 8.81 -3.73 -11.63
N HIS A 157 8.29 -4.47 -12.60
CA HIS A 157 7.23 -3.97 -13.48
C HIS A 157 5.98 -3.56 -12.70
N LEU A 158 5.60 -4.32 -11.66
CA LEU A 158 4.48 -3.95 -10.79
C LEU A 158 4.78 -2.68 -9.99
N LEU A 159 5.97 -2.57 -9.39
CA LEU A 159 6.39 -1.41 -8.60
C LEU A 159 6.49 -0.11 -9.43
N THR A 160 6.71 -0.22 -10.73
CA THR A 160 6.90 0.93 -11.65
C THR A 160 5.71 1.19 -12.56
N HIS A 161 4.57 0.51 -12.35
CA HIS A 161 3.39 0.61 -13.21
C HIS A 161 3.66 0.30 -14.68
N THR A 162 4.53 -0.68 -14.94
CA THR A 162 4.86 -1.16 -16.29
C THR A 162 4.53 -2.64 -16.46
N GLY A 163 3.65 -3.19 -15.61
CA GLY A 163 3.24 -4.59 -15.64
C GLY A 163 2.35 -4.97 -16.83
N GLY A 164 1.79 -3.97 -17.51
CA GLY A 164 0.91 -4.19 -18.67
C GLY A 164 -0.57 -4.27 -18.33
N MET A 165 -0.96 -4.04 -17.08
CA MET A 165 -2.34 -4.07 -16.59
C MET A 165 -2.87 -2.67 -16.33
N SER A 166 -4.06 -2.36 -16.83
CA SER A 166 -4.83 -1.16 -16.45
C SER A 166 -5.96 -1.51 -15.47
N TYR A 167 -6.99 -0.70 -15.45
CA TYR A 167 -8.23 -0.94 -14.71
C TYR A 167 -9.28 -1.71 -15.52
N GLY A 168 -8.87 -2.51 -16.49
CA GLY A 168 -9.76 -3.21 -17.40
C GLY A 168 -10.38 -2.27 -18.44
N THR A 169 -9.66 -1.24 -18.85
CA THR A 169 -10.12 -0.22 -19.82
C THR A 169 -9.41 -0.33 -21.18
N GLY A 170 -8.54 -1.32 -21.34
CA GLY A 170 -7.79 -1.58 -22.56
C GLY A 170 -8.58 -2.33 -23.64
N PRO A 171 -7.88 -2.90 -24.64
CA PRO A 171 -8.52 -3.60 -25.76
C PRO A 171 -9.47 -4.73 -25.35
N ALA A 172 -9.11 -5.49 -24.30
CA ALA A 172 -9.90 -6.60 -23.76
C ALA A 172 -10.84 -6.17 -22.61
N SER A 173 -11.34 -4.92 -22.63
CA SER A 173 -12.18 -4.38 -21.54
C SER A 173 -13.43 -5.21 -21.26
N LYS A 174 -13.98 -5.86 -22.27
CA LYS A 174 -15.17 -6.73 -22.11
C LYS A 174 -14.87 -7.96 -21.27
N GLU A 175 -13.73 -8.60 -21.43
CA GLU A 175 -13.30 -9.76 -20.64
C GLU A 175 -13.06 -9.38 -19.17
N TRP A 176 -12.50 -8.19 -18.94
CA TRP A 176 -12.30 -7.65 -17.60
C TRP A 176 -13.64 -7.32 -16.93
N GLU A 177 -14.61 -6.77 -17.69
CA GLU A 177 -15.97 -6.51 -17.21
C GLU A 177 -16.69 -7.83 -16.88
N ASP A 178 -16.70 -8.79 -17.80
CA ASP A 178 -17.35 -10.09 -17.62
C ASP A 178 -16.75 -10.89 -16.45
N ALA A 179 -15.47 -10.69 -16.18
CA ALA A 179 -14.78 -11.26 -15.02
C ALA A 179 -15.00 -10.45 -13.74
N ASP A 180 -15.78 -9.36 -13.78
CA ASP A 180 -16.07 -8.47 -12.65
C ASP A 180 -14.79 -7.87 -12.01
N PHE A 181 -13.88 -7.36 -12.87
CA PHE A 181 -12.63 -6.69 -12.48
C PHE A 181 -12.58 -5.22 -12.89
N GLN A 182 -13.71 -4.58 -13.12
CA GLN A 182 -13.78 -3.14 -13.39
C GLN A 182 -14.25 -2.34 -12.17
N GLY A 183 -13.83 -1.07 -12.10
CA GLY A 183 -14.25 -0.16 -11.04
C GLY A 183 -13.75 -0.56 -9.65
N TRP A 184 -14.64 -0.54 -8.66
CA TRP A 184 -14.34 -0.89 -7.27
C TRP A 184 -14.53 -2.39 -7.00
N TYR A 185 -13.96 -3.24 -7.83
CA TYR A 185 -14.13 -4.68 -7.85
C TYR A 185 -13.65 -5.41 -6.57
N PHE A 186 -12.85 -4.77 -5.73
CA PHE A 186 -12.48 -5.32 -4.41
C PHE A 186 -13.47 -4.96 -3.29
N ALA A 187 -14.46 -4.12 -3.57
CA ALA A 187 -15.48 -3.78 -2.59
C ALA A 187 -16.58 -4.84 -2.58
N ASN A 188 -16.96 -5.25 -1.35
CA ASN A 188 -18.10 -6.16 -1.13
C ASN A 188 -17.97 -7.55 -1.75
N LYS A 189 -16.75 -8.06 -1.94
CA LYS A 189 -16.50 -9.42 -2.41
C LYS A 189 -16.23 -10.37 -1.24
N THR A 190 -16.62 -11.62 -1.42
CA THR A 190 -16.38 -12.71 -0.45
C THR A 190 -15.09 -13.47 -0.75
N GLU A 191 -14.57 -13.38 -1.98
CA GLU A 191 -13.28 -13.97 -2.35
C GLU A 191 -12.11 -13.26 -1.67
N THR A 192 -11.05 -14.00 -1.38
CA THR A 192 -9.81 -13.43 -0.84
C THR A 192 -9.02 -12.70 -1.93
N ILE A 193 -8.11 -11.81 -1.53
CA ILE A 193 -7.18 -11.14 -2.48
C ILE A 193 -6.37 -12.18 -3.27
N GLY A 194 -5.92 -13.27 -2.62
CA GLY A 194 -5.18 -14.34 -3.30
C GLY A 194 -5.98 -15.00 -4.43
N GLU A 195 -7.24 -15.34 -4.16
CA GLU A 195 -8.15 -15.89 -5.17
C GLU A 195 -8.41 -14.91 -6.31
N SER A 196 -8.67 -13.63 -5.99
CA SER A 196 -8.85 -12.59 -7.01
C SER A 196 -7.63 -12.45 -7.90
N ILE A 197 -6.42 -12.40 -7.33
CA ILE A 197 -5.17 -12.24 -8.09
C ILE A 197 -4.87 -13.45 -8.96
N ALA A 198 -5.14 -14.66 -8.48
CA ALA A 198 -5.00 -15.89 -9.28
C ALA A 198 -5.98 -15.89 -10.47
N ARG A 199 -7.24 -15.51 -10.24
CA ARG A 199 -8.26 -15.40 -11.28
C ARG A 199 -7.94 -14.30 -12.29
N MET A 200 -7.40 -13.17 -11.86
CA MET A 200 -6.98 -12.06 -12.72
C MET A 200 -5.89 -12.49 -13.73
N ALA A 201 -5.03 -13.45 -13.37
CA ALA A 201 -3.97 -13.94 -14.24
C ALA A 201 -4.47 -14.57 -15.56
N SER A 202 -5.74 -14.95 -15.64
CA SER A 202 -6.36 -15.46 -16.89
C SER A 202 -6.81 -14.37 -17.85
N LEU A 203 -6.78 -13.10 -17.43
CA LEU A 203 -7.22 -11.96 -18.24
C LEU A 203 -6.05 -11.37 -19.03
N PRO A 204 -6.31 -10.89 -20.27
CA PRO A 204 -5.26 -10.31 -21.08
C PRO A 204 -4.73 -9.01 -20.50
N LEU A 205 -3.42 -8.81 -20.67
CA LEU A 205 -2.77 -7.52 -20.44
C LEU A 205 -3.11 -6.55 -21.58
N ASP A 206 -3.04 -5.26 -21.30
CA ASP A 206 -3.28 -4.21 -22.30
C ASP A 206 -2.05 -3.93 -23.17
N VAL A 207 -0.84 -4.13 -22.61
CA VAL A 207 0.44 -3.98 -23.31
C VAL A 207 1.46 -5.01 -22.81
N HIS A 208 2.51 -5.26 -23.59
CA HIS A 208 3.59 -6.13 -23.17
C HIS A 208 4.32 -5.58 -21.93
N PRO A 209 4.67 -6.41 -20.95
CA PRO A 209 5.36 -5.98 -19.74
C PRO A 209 6.64 -5.18 -20.02
N GLY A 210 6.79 -4.03 -19.38
CA GLY A 210 7.94 -3.14 -19.51
C GLY A 210 7.92 -2.23 -20.73
N THR A 211 6.86 -2.20 -21.54
CA THR A 211 6.80 -1.37 -22.76
C THR A 211 6.13 -0.02 -22.54
N ALA A 212 5.21 0.09 -21.60
CA ALA A 212 4.51 1.33 -21.29
C ALA A 212 4.22 1.48 -19.79
N TRP A 213 4.08 2.70 -19.35
CA TRP A 213 3.52 3.05 -18.05
C TRP A 213 2.00 3.18 -18.21
N ILE A 214 1.21 2.44 -17.39
CA ILE A 214 -0.26 2.46 -17.40
C ILE A 214 -0.82 2.33 -15.98
#